data_9c317a068c23de45da5b31e7b4bd665d
#
_entry.id   9c317a068c23de45da5b31e7b4bd665d
#
_cell.length_a   1.000
_cell.length_b   1.000
_cell.length_c   1.000
_cell.angle_alpha   90.00
_cell.angle_beta   90.00
_cell.angle_gamma   90.00
#
_symmetry.space_group_name_H-M   'P 1'
#
loop_
_entity.id
_entity.type
_entity.pdbx_description
1 polymer ?
#
loop_
_entity_poly.entity_id
_entity_poly.type
_entity_poly.pdbx_seq_one_letter_code
_entity_poly.pdbx_strand_id
1 'polypeptide(L)'
;MQSGKCAAFLAIEGAEAVREDEGLLEHAYESGVRMISLVWNLPNGLAAPCGSDEGLTETGRHFFKRAQALGMLVDVSHVSEKGFWDMIELAEKPVLASHSNSFSVCPHPRNLT
;
A
#
# COMPACT_ATOMS: atom_id res chain seq x y z
N MET A 1 -24.17 -0.21 5.32
CA MET A 1 -24.11 1.27 5.52
C MET A 1 -25.50 1.76 5.89
N GLN A 2 -25.62 2.54 6.96
CA GLN A 2 -26.87 3.22 7.24
C GLN A 2 -27.10 4.29 6.17
N SER A 3 -28.32 4.35 5.63
CA SER A 3 -28.66 5.25 4.52
C SER A 3 -28.35 6.71 4.88
N GLY A 4 -27.68 7.44 4.00
CA GLY A 4 -27.47 8.88 4.07
C GLY A 4 -26.21 9.35 4.84
N LYS A 5 -25.30 8.45 5.24
CA LYS A 5 -24.03 8.82 5.91
C LYS A 5 -22.83 8.54 5.00
N CYS A 6 -21.89 9.47 4.96
CA CYS A 6 -20.56 9.28 4.40
C CYS A 6 -19.62 8.77 5.51
N ALA A 7 -18.78 7.78 5.21
CA ALA A 7 -17.71 7.32 6.10
C ALA A 7 -16.36 7.77 5.53
N ALA A 8 -15.47 8.18 6.42
CA ALA A 8 -14.10 8.56 6.08
C ALA A 8 -13.12 7.90 7.05
N PHE A 9 -11.92 7.62 6.58
CA PHE A 9 -10.80 7.15 7.39
C PHE A 9 -9.50 7.83 6.93
N LEU A 10 -8.50 7.86 7.81
CA LEU A 10 -7.20 8.42 7.51
C LEU A 10 -6.36 7.42 6.73
N ALA A 11 -5.60 7.94 5.76
CA ALA A 11 -4.66 7.18 4.95
C ALA A 11 -3.30 7.87 4.91
N ILE A 12 -2.22 7.07 4.79
CA ILE A 12 -0.87 7.54 4.48
C ILE A 12 -0.54 7.03 3.08
N GLU A 13 -0.23 7.94 2.17
CA GLU A 13 0.23 7.62 0.83
C GLU A 13 1.76 7.76 0.76
N GLY A 14 2.43 6.59 0.65
CA GLY A 14 3.88 6.49 0.79
C GLY A 14 4.32 6.37 2.24
N ALA A 15 4.97 5.25 2.57
CA ALA A 15 5.36 4.94 3.96
C ALA A 15 6.68 5.58 4.41
N GLU A 16 7.20 6.56 3.67
CA GLU A 16 8.48 7.22 3.95
C GLU A 16 8.60 7.73 5.39
N ALA A 17 7.50 8.27 5.92
CA ALA A 17 7.47 8.87 7.25
C ALA A 17 7.44 7.84 8.40
N VAL A 18 7.08 6.58 8.12
CA VAL A 18 6.84 5.55 9.16
C VAL A 18 7.67 4.28 8.96
N ARG A 19 8.50 4.22 7.92
CA ARG A 19 9.25 3.02 7.53
C ARG A 19 10.45 2.72 8.43
N GLU A 20 11.03 3.74 9.07
CA GLU A 20 12.31 3.64 9.77
C GLU A 20 12.17 3.11 11.20
N ASP A 21 10.97 3.17 11.74
CA ASP A 21 10.65 2.69 13.07
C ASP A 21 9.26 2.03 13.07
N GLU A 22 9.21 0.75 13.42
CA GLU A 22 7.95 0.01 13.52
C GLU A 22 6.98 0.64 14.52
N GLY A 23 7.48 1.29 15.56
CA GLY A 23 6.65 2.04 16.51
C GLY A 23 5.89 3.21 15.88
N LEU A 24 6.41 3.78 14.79
CA LEU A 24 5.69 4.83 14.05
C LEU A 24 4.49 4.29 13.28
N LEU A 25 4.56 3.05 12.79
CA LEU A 25 3.43 2.39 12.14
C LEU A 25 2.30 2.10 13.14
N GLU A 26 2.64 1.59 14.32
CA GLU A 26 1.68 1.38 15.41
C GLU A 26 1.06 2.70 15.86
N HIS A 27 1.89 3.73 16.04
CA HIS A 27 1.41 5.06 16.43
C HIS A 27 0.46 5.67 15.39
N ALA A 28 0.76 5.50 14.10
CA ALA A 28 -0.14 5.92 13.02
C ALA A 28 -1.50 5.20 13.13
N TYR A 29 -1.49 3.89 13.36
CA TYR A 29 -2.70 3.10 13.55
C TYR A 29 -3.50 3.56 14.78
N GLU A 30 -2.85 3.79 15.92
CA GLU A 30 -3.47 4.30 17.15
C GLU A 30 -4.06 5.70 16.96
N SER A 31 -3.42 6.52 16.12
CA SER A 31 -3.88 7.85 15.71
C SER A 31 -5.05 7.84 14.72
N GLY A 32 -5.52 6.65 14.32
CA GLY A 32 -6.71 6.51 13.46
C GLY A 32 -6.42 6.26 11.98
N VAL A 33 -5.16 6.13 11.56
CA VAL A 33 -4.81 5.71 10.19
C VAL A 33 -5.29 4.28 9.98
N ARG A 34 -5.95 4.02 8.86
CA ARG A 34 -6.51 2.71 8.52
C ARG A 34 -6.09 2.20 7.16
N MET A 35 -5.39 3.01 6.37
CA MET A 35 -4.85 2.61 5.08
C MET A 35 -3.43 3.17 4.92
N ILE A 36 -2.56 2.41 4.25
CA ILE A 36 -1.20 2.82 3.93
C ILE A 36 -0.77 2.22 2.58
N SER A 37 -0.12 3.02 1.74
CA SER A 37 0.66 2.52 0.60
C SER A 37 2.14 2.46 0.98
N LEU A 38 2.88 1.44 0.48
CA LEU A 38 4.29 1.27 0.83
C LEU A 38 5.18 2.30 0.14
N VAL A 39 4.82 2.72 -1.05
CA VAL A 39 5.62 3.59 -1.91
C VAL A 39 4.72 4.59 -2.62
N TRP A 40 5.27 5.76 -2.93
CA TRP A 40 4.65 6.74 -3.82
C TRP A 40 5.38 6.75 -5.17
N ASN A 41 6.12 7.78 -5.53
CA ASN A 41 6.72 7.94 -6.87
C ASN A 41 8.21 7.63 -6.95
N LEU A 42 8.88 7.44 -5.81
CA LEU A 42 10.31 7.15 -5.72
C LEU A 42 10.55 5.92 -4.85
N PRO A 43 11.58 5.09 -5.14
CA PRO A 43 11.96 3.99 -4.26
C PRO A 43 12.27 4.50 -2.85
N ASN A 44 11.80 3.81 -1.84
CA ASN A 44 11.92 4.28 -0.45
C ASN A 44 12.51 3.24 0.53
N GLY A 45 13.12 2.19 0.02
CA GLY A 45 13.67 1.11 0.86
C GLY A 45 12.66 0.04 1.27
N LEU A 46 11.34 0.23 1.01
CA LEU A 46 10.31 -0.80 1.19
C LEU A 46 9.90 -1.41 -0.14
N ALA A 47 9.67 -0.59 -1.13
CA ALA A 47 9.15 -1.01 -2.44
C ALA A 47 9.66 -0.10 -3.55
N ALA A 48 9.62 -0.62 -4.77
CA ALA A 48 9.84 0.14 -5.98
C ALA A 48 8.51 0.66 -6.54
N PRO A 49 8.50 1.90 -7.09
CA PRO A 49 7.31 2.48 -7.68
C PRO A 49 7.01 1.91 -9.06
N CYS A 50 5.83 2.20 -9.56
CA CYS A 50 5.40 1.92 -10.91
C CYS A 50 6.44 2.32 -11.95
N GLY A 51 6.67 1.45 -12.94
CA GLY A 51 7.69 1.60 -13.97
C GLY A 51 9.06 1.03 -13.61
N SER A 52 9.23 0.47 -12.40
CA SER A 52 10.41 -0.30 -12.01
C SER A 52 10.19 -1.80 -12.23
N ASP A 53 11.27 -2.52 -12.52
CA ASP A 53 11.30 -3.98 -12.59
C ASP A 53 11.56 -4.64 -11.20
N GLU A 54 11.80 -3.83 -10.17
CA GLU A 54 12.01 -4.30 -8.80
C GLU A 54 10.69 -4.37 -8.04
N GLY A 55 10.62 -5.27 -7.05
CA GLY A 55 9.45 -5.48 -6.19
C GLY A 55 9.63 -4.92 -4.78
N LEU A 56 9.09 -5.66 -3.81
CA LEU A 56 9.30 -5.40 -2.39
C LEU A 56 10.72 -5.78 -1.98
N THR A 57 11.32 -4.95 -1.13
CA THR A 57 12.53 -5.33 -0.39
C THR A 57 12.16 -6.32 0.72
N GLU A 58 13.15 -6.93 1.36
CA GLU A 58 12.89 -7.77 2.55
C GLU A 58 12.25 -6.94 3.68
N THR A 59 12.71 -5.72 3.90
CA THR A 59 12.09 -4.79 4.84
C THR A 59 10.65 -4.45 4.44
N GLY A 60 10.40 -4.26 3.15
CA GLY A 60 9.05 -4.02 2.63
C GLY A 60 8.10 -5.20 2.84
N ARG A 61 8.58 -6.43 2.68
CA ARG A 61 7.81 -7.65 2.97
C ARG A 61 7.41 -7.74 4.45
N HIS A 62 8.35 -7.44 5.34
CA HIS A 62 8.09 -7.41 6.78
C HIS A 62 7.08 -6.31 7.14
N PHE A 63 7.29 -5.10 6.63
CA PHE A 63 6.40 -3.96 6.83
C PHE A 63 4.97 -4.25 6.35
N PHE A 64 4.81 -4.84 5.15
CA PHE A 64 3.52 -5.23 4.60
C PHE A 64 2.75 -6.17 5.55
N LYS A 65 3.42 -7.24 6.01
CA LYS A 65 2.82 -8.20 6.96
C LYS A 65 2.43 -7.51 8.26
N ARG A 66 3.28 -6.62 8.77
CA ARG A 66 3.00 -5.87 10.00
C ARG A 66 1.79 -4.96 9.87
N ALA A 67 1.68 -4.22 8.77
CA ALA A 67 0.52 -3.38 8.49
C ALA A 67 -0.78 -4.21 8.44
N GLN A 68 -0.75 -5.36 7.76
CA GLN A 68 -1.91 -6.25 7.74
C GLN A 68 -2.24 -6.84 9.12
N ALA A 69 -1.24 -7.20 9.93
CA ALA A 69 -1.44 -7.71 11.28
C ALA A 69 -2.14 -6.68 12.19
N LEU A 70 -1.78 -5.41 12.08
CA LEU A 70 -2.45 -4.30 12.76
C LEU A 70 -3.90 -4.09 12.29
N GLY A 71 -4.28 -4.61 11.13
CA GLY A 71 -5.62 -4.42 10.57
C GLY A 71 -5.73 -3.22 9.63
N MET A 72 -4.60 -2.69 9.16
CA MET A 72 -4.59 -1.66 8.13
C MET A 72 -4.90 -2.25 6.75
N LEU A 73 -5.62 -1.50 5.93
CA LEU A 73 -5.72 -1.76 4.50
C LEU A 73 -4.39 -1.38 3.84
N VAL A 74 -3.82 -2.27 3.04
CA VAL A 74 -2.63 -1.93 2.27
C VAL A 74 -3.05 -1.61 0.84
N ASP A 75 -2.68 -0.41 0.40
CA ASP A 75 -2.98 0.10 -0.92
C ASP A 75 -1.86 -0.27 -1.90
N VAL A 76 -2.23 -0.92 -2.99
CA VAL A 76 -1.30 -1.32 -4.06
C VAL A 76 -1.10 -0.24 -5.12
N SER A 77 -1.77 0.89 -5.01
CA SER A 77 -1.55 2.01 -5.90
C SER A 77 -0.10 2.50 -5.79
N HIS A 78 0.50 2.90 -6.90
CA HIS A 78 1.90 3.32 -7.05
C HIS A 78 2.96 2.23 -7.07
N VAL A 79 2.73 1.05 -6.52
CA VAL A 79 3.74 -0.01 -6.52
C VAL A 79 4.01 -0.53 -7.94
N SER A 80 5.22 -1.03 -8.19
CA SER A 80 5.57 -1.73 -9.42
C SER A 80 4.71 -2.98 -9.63
N GLU A 81 4.63 -3.48 -10.87
CA GLU A 81 3.91 -4.73 -11.15
C GLU A 81 4.48 -5.91 -10.34
N LYS A 82 5.80 -6.01 -10.27
CA LYS A 82 6.45 -7.03 -9.44
C LYS A 82 6.12 -6.87 -7.96
N GLY A 83 6.13 -5.65 -7.45
CA GLY A 83 5.75 -5.36 -6.07
C GLY A 83 4.28 -5.67 -5.78
N PHE A 84 3.39 -5.44 -6.74
CA PHE A 84 1.99 -5.86 -6.64
C PHE A 84 1.87 -7.38 -6.45
N TRP A 85 2.56 -8.17 -7.28
CA TRP A 85 2.53 -9.63 -7.17
C TRP A 85 3.20 -10.14 -5.90
N ASP A 86 4.31 -9.51 -5.46
CA ASP A 86 4.92 -9.77 -4.16
C ASP A 86 3.92 -9.56 -3.01
N MET A 87 3.11 -8.49 -3.06
CA MET A 87 2.06 -8.21 -2.06
C MET A 87 0.93 -9.24 -2.11
N ILE A 88 0.47 -9.61 -3.31
CA ILE A 88 -0.60 -10.61 -3.47
C ILE A 88 -0.16 -11.97 -2.91
N GLU A 89 1.07 -12.38 -3.16
CA GLU A 89 1.63 -13.62 -2.63
C GLU A 89 1.71 -13.64 -1.10
N LEU A 90 2.01 -12.48 -0.49
CA LEU A 90 2.15 -12.34 0.96
C LEU A 90 0.83 -12.08 1.68
N ALA A 91 -0.22 -11.70 0.95
CA ALA A 91 -1.44 -11.17 1.55
C ALA A 91 -2.24 -12.26 2.30
N GLU A 92 -2.46 -12.02 3.57
CA GLU A 92 -3.39 -12.79 4.41
C GLU A 92 -4.78 -12.13 4.52
N LYS A 93 -4.86 -10.84 4.14
CA LYS A 93 -6.07 -10.03 4.12
C LYS A 93 -6.20 -9.30 2.79
N PRO A 94 -7.40 -8.86 2.40
CA PRO A 94 -7.57 -8.11 1.16
C PRO A 94 -6.65 -6.88 1.09
N VAL A 95 -6.14 -6.61 -0.09
CA VAL A 95 -5.47 -5.35 -0.45
C VAL A 95 -6.46 -4.44 -1.19
N LEU A 96 -6.12 -3.18 -1.33
CA LEU A 96 -6.95 -2.17 -1.97
C LEU A 96 -6.16 -1.47 -3.07
N ALA A 97 -6.78 -1.21 -4.21
CA ALA A 97 -6.30 -0.28 -5.22
C ALA A 97 -7.15 1.00 -5.14
N SER A 98 -6.67 2.00 -4.40
CA SER A 98 -7.46 3.20 -4.12
C SER A 98 -7.64 4.09 -5.34
N HIS A 99 -6.63 4.15 -6.22
CA HIS A 99 -6.62 5.00 -7.41
C HIS A 99 -5.77 4.42 -8.56
N SER A 100 -5.98 3.14 -8.85
CA SER A 100 -5.51 2.48 -10.06
C SER A 100 -6.73 1.99 -10.85
N ASN A 101 -6.65 2.05 -12.18
CA ASN A 101 -7.71 1.61 -13.08
C ASN A 101 -7.31 0.31 -13.79
N SER A 102 -8.11 -0.14 -14.74
CA SER A 102 -7.78 -1.28 -15.60
C SER A 102 -6.89 -0.83 -16.77
N PHE A 103 -5.77 -1.51 -16.94
CA PHE A 103 -4.86 -1.26 -18.06
C PHE A 103 -5.53 -1.54 -19.42
N SER A 104 -6.42 -2.52 -19.50
CA SER A 104 -7.15 -2.84 -20.73
C SER A 104 -8.09 -1.72 -21.19
N VAL A 105 -8.52 -0.86 -20.28
CA VAL A 105 -9.37 0.31 -20.59
C VAL A 105 -8.51 1.55 -20.88
N CYS A 106 -7.47 1.74 -20.10
CA CYS A 106 -6.53 2.85 -20.27
C CYS A 106 -5.10 2.31 -20.09
N PRO A 107 -4.33 2.15 -21.19
CA PRO A 107 -2.97 1.59 -21.12
C PRO A 107 -1.98 2.61 -20.53
N HIS A 108 -2.03 2.76 -19.23
CA HIS A 108 -1.14 3.60 -18.46
C HIS A 108 -0.37 2.75 -17.45
N PRO A 109 0.94 2.97 -17.22
CA PRO A 109 1.76 2.15 -16.31
C PRO A 109 1.24 2.06 -14.87
N ARG A 110 0.43 3.03 -14.45
CA ARG A 110 -0.21 3.07 -13.12
C ARG A 110 -1.44 2.18 -13.00
N ASN A 111 -1.90 1.57 -14.09
CA ASN A 111 -3.11 0.76 -14.11
C ASN A 111 -2.78 -0.73 -13.99
N LEU A 112 -3.69 -1.49 -13.38
CA LEU A 112 -3.54 -2.91 -13.14
C LEU A 112 -3.82 -3.71 -14.41
N THR A 113 -2.95 -4.69 -14.70
CA THR A 113 -3.05 -5.63 -15.84
C THR A 113 -4.01 -6.79 -15.54
#